data_22082ee5ae114ec6739cb8acb3612337
#
_entry.id   22082ee5ae114ec6739cb8acb3612337
#
_cell.length_a   1.000
_cell.length_b   1.000
_cell.length_c   1.000
_cell.angle_alpha   90.00
_cell.angle_beta   90.00
_cell.angle_gamma   90.00
#
_symmetry.space_group_name_H-M   'P 1'
#
loop_
_entity.id
_entity.type
_entity.pdbx_description
1 polymer ?
#
loop_
_entity_poly.entity_id
_entity_poly.type
_entity_poly.pdbx_seq_one_letter_code
_entity_poly.pdbx_strand_id
1 'polypeptide(L)'
;MINSELKHTDFSRYTFEEFLQNDFFISSVKYPTEEIQEFWDRFEKSTPSNIDDYFAAREYIETISTSEGDLLSDQELGELWADIQTTNIKNDKIKHKNFFLIGLTAAASVAILVGSFFLLKNYQAVLAPDIATFAVQTKTELPATEETLLILAEDKVVSLKEKETTITYDSVAIKANEENISKKELAVYNQLVIPRGKRSVLTFSDGSKVWVNAGTRVIYPTEFEKDKREIYVDGEIYIEVARDEERPFYVRTKDMNVRVLGTKFNVTAYESEPIRSVVLAQGCVQVETTQTPKAILAPNQMFSSVEGKENISQVDVEQMISWVNGLYSGIYTVVGRRLPGSI
;
A
#
# COMPACT_ATOMS: atom_id res chain seq x y z
N MET A 1 -20.79 -32.07 -21.60
CA MET A 1 -22.16 -31.55 -21.39
C MET A 1 -22.07 -30.40 -20.39
N ILE A 2 -22.26 -29.20 -20.84
CA ILE A 2 -22.33 -28.03 -19.97
C ILE A 2 -23.55 -28.22 -19.09
N ASN A 3 -23.35 -28.21 -17.79
CA ASN A 3 -24.41 -28.50 -16.79
C ASN A 3 -25.60 -27.56 -17.03
N SER A 4 -26.82 -28.07 -17.02
CA SER A 4 -28.03 -27.31 -17.35
C SER A 4 -28.31 -26.11 -16.42
N GLU A 5 -27.69 -26.09 -15.22
CA GLU A 5 -27.76 -24.98 -14.26
C GLU A 5 -26.97 -23.74 -14.71
N LEU A 6 -25.95 -23.90 -15.54
CA LEU A 6 -25.08 -22.78 -15.99
C LEU A 6 -25.72 -21.96 -17.11
N LYS A 7 -26.75 -22.45 -17.80
CA LYS A 7 -27.45 -21.66 -18.84
C LYS A 7 -28.22 -20.44 -18.31
N HIS A 8 -28.38 -20.31 -17.00
CA HIS A 8 -29.15 -19.25 -16.36
C HIS A 8 -28.30 -18.29 -15.50
N THR A 9 -26.97 -18.49 -15.40
CA THR A 9 -26.14 -17.60 -14.60
C THR A 9 -25.84 -16.33 -15.40
N ASP A 10 -26.27 -15.20 -14.88
CA ASP A 10 -26.01 -13.88 -15.48
C ASP A 10 -24.70 -13.32 -14.93
N PHE A 11 -23.62 -13.50 -15.67
CA PHE A 11 -22.30 -13.00 -15.32
C PHE A 11 -22.13 -11.48 -15.52
N SER A 12 -23.10 -10.79 -16.11
CA SER A 12 -22.99 -9.35 -16.43
C SER A 12 -23.01 -8.43 -15.21
N ARG A 13 -23.21 -8.99 -14.00
CA ARG A 13 -23.26 -8.26 -12.73
C ARG A 13 -22.20 -8.71 -11.74
N TYR A 14 -21.36 -9.68 -12.10
CA TYR A 14 -20.33 -10.20 -11.22
C TYR A 14 -19.24 -9.16 -10.99
N THR A 15 -18.81 -9.02 -9.74
CA THR A 15 -17.61 -8.28 -9.35
C THR A 15 -16.36 -9.13 -9.58
N PHE A 16 -15.19 -8.54 -9.51
CA PHE A 16 -13.91 -9.24 -9.55
C PHE A 16 -13.86 -10.41 -8.54
N GLU A 17 -14.28 -10.20 -7.30
CA GLU A 17 -14.28 -11.20 -6.23
C GLU A 17 -15.28 -12.34 -6.52
N GLU A 18 -16.44 -12.04 -7.08
CA GLU A 18 -17.44 -13.04 -7.43
C GLU A 18 -16.98 -13.93 -8.58
N PHE A 19 -16.24 -13.39 -9.56
CA PHE A 19 -15.59 -14.19 -10.59
C PHE A 19 -14.56 -15.15 -9.98
N LEU A 20 -13.74 -14.70 -9.03
CA LEU A 20 -12.72 -15.52 -8.36
C LEU A 20 -13.31 -16.59 -7.41
N GLN A 21 -14.57 -16.48 -7.02
CA GLN A 21 -15.28 -17.46 -6.20
C GLN A 21 -16.13 -18.43 -7.04
N ASN A 22 -16.22 -18.20 -8.35
CA ASN A 22 -17.06 -19.02 -9.21
C ASN A 22 -16.27 -20.18 -9.82
N ASP A 23 -16.57 -21.41 -9.40
CA ASP A 23 -15.87 -22.63 -9.83
C ASP A 23 -15.92 -22.84 -11.35
N PHE A 24 -17.03 -22.48 -12.01
CA PHE A 24 -17.14 -22.57 -13.45
C PHE A 24 -16.19 -21.59 -14.15
N PHE A 25 -16.15 -20.33 -13.71
CA PHE A 25 -15.24 -19.33 -14.25
C PHE A 25 -13.77 -19.77 -14.09
N ILE A 26 -13.38 -20.17 -12.88
CA ILE A 26 -12.02 -20.66 -12.59
C ILE A 26 -11.65 -21.85 -13.49
N SER A 27 -12.54 -22.84 -13.59
CA SER A 27 -12.33 -24.02 -14.43
C SER A 27 -12.26 -23.67 -15.91
N SER A 28 -13.05 -22.70 -16.37
CA SER A 28 -13.08 -22.25 -17.76
C SER A 28 -11.82 -21.53 -18.20
N VAL A 29 -11.15 -20.83 -17.28
CA VAL A 29 -9.85 -20.19 -17.54
C VAL A 29 -8.72 -21.22 -17.51
N LYS A 30 -8.73 -22.13 -16.53
CA LYS A 30 -7.68 -23.16 -16.37
C LYS A 30 -7.71 -24.25 -17.46
N TYR A 31 -8.90 -24.65 -17.89
CA TYR A 31 -9.11 -25.76 -18.83
C TYR A 31 -10.09 -25.36 -19.94
N PRO A 32 -9.70 -24.44 -20.84
CA PRO A 32 -10.58 -23.94 -21.89
C PRO A 32 -10.88 -25.03 -22.92
N THR A 33 -12.17 -25.27 -23.17
CA THR A 33 -12.67 -26.07 -24.27
C THR A 33 -13.24 -25.15 -25.36
N GLU A 34 -13.40 -25.65 -26.59
CA GLU A 34 -13.91 -24.85 -27.70
C GLU A 34 -15.32 -24.25 -27.40
N GLU A 35 -16.18 -25.03 -26.76
CA GLU A 35 -17.52 -24.59 -26.34
C GLU A 35 -17.48 -23.49 -25.26
N ILE A 36 -16.51 -23.57 -24.33
CA ILE A 36 -16.30 -22.59 -23.26
C ILE A 36 -15.74 -21.30 -23.85
N GLN A 37 -14.80 -21.40 -24.78
CA GLN A 37 -14.24 -20.22 -25.46
C GLN A 37 -15.33 -19.47 -26.24
N GLU A 38 -16.17 -20.17 -27.00
CA GLU A 38 -17.32 -19.55 -27.69
C GLU A 38 -18.32 -18.89 -26.73
N PHE A 39 -18.49 -19.42 -25.50
CA PHE A 39 -19.33 -18.82 -24.48
C PHE A 39 -18.75 -17.48 -24.01
N TRP A 40 -17.47 -17.43 -23.66
CA TRP A 40 -16.83 -16.21 -23.18
C TRP A 40 -16.61 -15.19 -24.30
N ASP A 41 -16.34 -15.61 -25.52
CA ASP A 41 -16.32 -14.72 -26.70
C ASP A 41 -17.64 -13.97 -26.91
N ARG A 42 -18.77 -14.65 -26.68
CA ARG A 42 -20.09 -14.00 -26.75
C ARG A 42 -20.31 -13.03 -25.60
N PHE A 43 -19.84 -13.37 -24.39
CA PHE A 43 -19.88 -12.49 -23.26
C PHE A 43 -19.08 -11.22 -23.49
N GLU A 44 -17.84 -11.35 -23.96
CA GLU A 44 -16.95 -10.21 -24.29
C GLU A 44 -17.55 -9.31 -25.38
N LYS A 45 -18.11 -9.90 -26.44
CA LYS A 45 -18.78 -9.15 -27.53
C LYS A 45 -20.03 -8.41 -27.08
N SER A 46 -20.68 -8.85 -26.00
CA SER A 46 -21.84 -8.16 -25.43
C SER A 46 -21.48 -6.90 -24.65
N THR A 47 -20.16 -6.64 -24.40
CA THR A 47 -19.64 -5.51 -23.63
C THR A 47 -20.44 -5.21 -22.36
N PRO A 48 -20.50 -6.14 -21.40
CA PRO A 48 -21.24 -5.92 -20.16
C PRO A 48 -20.55 -4.83 -19.32
N SER A 49 -21.29 -4.21 -18.40
CA SER A 49 -20.80 -3.10 -17.57
C SER A 49 -19.63 -3.48 -16.65
N ASN A 50 -19.43 -4.78 -16.40
CA ASN A 50 -18.37 -5.33 -15.58
C ASN A 50 -17.27 -6.04 -16.39
N ILE A 51 -17.08 -5.67 -17.64
CA ILE A 51 -16.07 -6.29 -18.52
C ILE A 51 -14.65 -6.15 -17.98
N ASP A 52 -14.34 -5.05 -17.29
CA ASP A 52 -13.04 -4.80 -16.68
C ASP A 52 -12.78 -5.78 -15.51
N ASP A 53 -13.79 -6.08 -14.70
CA ASP A 53 -13.71 -7.06 -13.62
C ASP A 53 -13.49 -8.48 -14.16
N TYR A 54 -14.14 -8.82 -15.26
CA TYR A 54 -13.93 -10.09 -15.96
C TYR A 54 -12.49 -10.25 -16.46
N PHE A 55 -11.94 -9.25 -17.16
CA PHE A 55 -10.56 -9.32 -17.66
C PHE A 55 -9.54 -9.37 -16.51
N ALA A 56 -9.76 -8.57 -15.46
CA ALA A 56 -8.89 -8.58 -14.29
C ALA A 56 -8.88 -9.94 -13.57
N ALA A 57 -10.04 -10.57 -13.41
CA ALA A 57 -10.18 -11.88 -12.78
C ALA A 57 -9.53 -12.98 -13.65
N ARG A 58 -9.70 -12.93 -14.97
CA ARG A 58 -9.09 -13.86 -15.91
C ARG A 58 -7.57 -13.78 -15.87
N GLU A 59 -6.99 -12.57 -15.98
CA GLU A 59 -5.55 -12.34 -15.91
C GLU A 59 -4.97 -12.82 -14.57
N TYR A 60 -5.68 -12.58 -13.47
CA TYR A 60 -5.29 -13.06 -12.15
C TYR A 60 -5.18 -14.59 -12.08
N ILE A 61 -6.19 -15.33 -12.60
CA ILE A 61 -6.19 -16.79 -12.62
C ILE A 61 -5.10 -17.34 -13.56
N GLU A 62 -4.92 -16.75 -14.74
CA GLU A 62 -3.88 -17.12 -15.68
C GLU A 62 -2.48 -16.95 -15.07
N THR A 63 -2.24 -15.84 -14.34
CA THR A 63 -0.96 -15.56 -13.66
C THR A 63 -0.66 -16.57 -12.56
N ILE A 64 -1.65 -16.93 -11.75
CA ILE A 64 -1.49 -17.94 -10.68
C ILE A 64 -1.29 -19.33 -11.28
N SER A 65 -2.01 -19.68 -12.36
CA SER A 65 -1.92 -20.99 -12.99
C SER A 65 -0.57 -21.23 -13.66
N THR A 66 0.12 -20.18 -14.09
CA THR A 66 1.49 -20.27 -14.65
C THR A 66 2.58 -20.40 -13.59
N SER A 67 2.30 -20.11 -12.33
CA SER A 67 3.23 -20.26 -11.20
C SER A 67 3.12 -21.62 -10.47
N GLU A 68 2.18 -22.46 -10.80
CA GLU A 68 2.03 -23.82 -10.26
C GLU A 68 2.85 -24.87 -11.07
N GLY A 69 4.15 -24.74 -11.04
CA GLY A 69 5.05 -25.83 -11.43
C GLY A 69 5.43 -26.64 -10.20
N ASP A 70 4.55 -27.48 -9.69
CA ASP A 70 4.77 -28.72 -8.91
C ASP A 70 3.45 -29.16 -8.26
N LEU A 71 2.47 -29.49 -9.06
CA LEU A 71 1.32 -30.24 -8.57
C LEU A 71 1.66 -31.72 -8.58
N LEU A 72 1.51 -32.38 -7.42
CA LEU A 72 1.58 -33.84 -7.27
C LEU A 72 0.69 -34.51 -8.34
N SER A 73 1.22 -35.50 -9.03
CA SER A 73 0.47 -36.28 -9.99
C SER A 73 -0.71 -36.98 -9.30
N ASP A 74 -1.76 -37.33 -10.06
CA ASP A 74 -2.92 -38.09 -9.55
C ASP A 74 -2.51 -39.40 -8.86
N GLN A 75 -1.37 -39.96 -9.24
CA GLN A 75 -0.81 -41.18 -8.64
C GLN A 75 -0.21 -40.88 -7.25
N GLU A 76 0.51 -39.77 -7.08
CA GLU A 76 1.08 -39.33 -5.79
C GLU A 76 -0.02 -38.90 -4.81
N LEU A 77 -1.09 -38.25 -5.30
CA LEU A 77 -2.30 -37.97 -4.50
C LEU A 77 -2.99 -39.25 -4.05
N GLY A 78 -3.10 -40.29 -4.91
CA GLY A 78 -3.66 -41.57 -4.58
C GLY A 78 -2.86 -42.33 -3.50
N GLU A 79 -1.54 -42.28 -3.58
CA GLU A 79 -0.63 -42.87 -2.57
C GLU A 79 -0.72 -42.14 -1.25
N LEU A 80 -0.81 -40.83 -1.23
CA LEU A 80 -0.98 -40.00 -0.03
C LEU A 80 -2.33 -40.29 0.68
N TRP A 81 -3.42 -40.44 -0.09
CA TRP A 81 -4.72 -40.83 0.45
C TRP A 81 -4.75 -42.24 1.03
N ALA A 82 -4.08 -43.19 0.40
CA ALA A 82 -3.95 -44.54 0.89
C ALA A 82 -3.16 -44.61 2.21
N ASP A 83 -2.12 -43.79 2.34
CA ASP A 83 -1.28 -43.71 3.56
C ASP A 83 -2.04 -43.05 4.73
N ILE A 84 -2.85 -42.02 4.46
CA ILE A 84 -3.74 -41.40 5.45
C ILE A 84 -4.79 -42.40 5.95
N GLN A 85 -5.40 -43.19 5.07
CA GLN A 85 -6.39 -44.18 5.46
C GLN A 85 -5.78 -45.34 6.25
N THR A 86 -4.59 -45.82 5.91
CA THR A 86 -3.94 -46.92 6.62
C THR A 86 -3.44 -46.50 8.01
N THR A 87 -3.07 -45.23 8.18
CA THR A 87 -2.64 -44.65 9.47
C THR A 87 -3.81 -44.54 10.45
N ASN A 88 -5.02 -44.22 9.96
CA ASN A 88 -6.22 -44.13 10.78
C ASN A 88 -6.77 -45.49 11.29
N ILE A 89 -6.46 -46.60 10.62
CA ILE A 89 -7.00 -47.94 11.00
C ILE A 89 -6.15 -48.63 12.05
N LYS A 90 -4.90 -48.21 12.28
CA LYS A 90 -3.97 -48.85 13.24
C LYS A 90 -4.13 -48.40 14.68
N ASN A 91 -4.94 -47.41 15.00
CA ASN A 91 -5.00 -46.83 16.35
C ASN A 91 -6.10 -47.34 17.30
N ASP A 92 -6.82 -48.43 16.96
CA ASP A 92 -7.97 -48.88 17.75
C ASP A 92 -7.69 -50.02 18.77
N LYS A 93 -6.46 -50.21 19.23
CA LYS A 93 -6.20 -51.16 20.34
C LYS A 93 -5.07 -50.68 21.25
N ILE A 94 -5.28 -49.60 21.98
CA ILE A 94 -4.46 -49.33 23.22
C ILE A 94 -5.43 -49.12 24.37
N LYS A 95 -5.35 -50.06 25.34
CA LYS A 95 -6.18 -50.17 26.55
C LYS A 95 -6.12 -48.90 27.38
N HIS A 96 -7.27 -48.31 27.67
CA HIS A 96 -7.48 -47.29 28.68
C HIS A 96 -7.01 -47.78 30.06
N LYS A 97 -5.94 -47.24 30.58
CA LYS A 97 -5.68 -47.08 32.00
C LYS A 97 -4.70 -45.92 32.24
N ASN A 98 -5.17 -44.91 32.94
CA ASN A 98 -4.40 -43.83 33.60
C ASN A 98 -3.81 -42.68 32.79
N PHE A 99 -4.32 -42.40 31.57
CA PHE A 99 -3.91 -41.24 30.79
C PHE A 99 -4.72 -39.96 31.03
N PHE A 100 -5.81 -40.03 31.82
CA PHE A 100 -6.73 -38.91 31.99
C PHE A 100 -6.11 -37.71 32.74
N LEU A 101 -5.17 -37.96 33.65
CA LEU A 101 -4.50 -36.92 34.45
C LEU A 101 -3.30 -36.28 33.72
N ILE A 102 -2.58 -37.05 32.90
CA ILE A 102 -1.45 -36.52 32.10
C ILE A 102 -1.93 -35.75 30.89
N GLY A 103 -3.07 -36.13 30.27
CA GLY A 103 -3.70 -35.40 29.18
C GLY A 103 -4.22 -34.03 29.58
N LEU A 104 -4.69 -33.88 30.84
CA LEU A 104 -5.22 -32.57 31.29
C LEU A 104 -4.11 -31.52 31.49
N THR A 105 -2.91 -31.94 31.95
CA THR A 105 -1.77 -31.02 32.14
C THR A 105 -1.11 -30.61 30.81
N ALA A 106 -1.04 -31.55 29.84
CA ALA A 106 -0.52 -31.26 28.51
C ALA A 106 -1.46 -30.35 27.72
N ALA A 107 -2.81 -30.57 27.80
CA ALA A 107 -3.78 -29.74 27.16
C ALA A 107 -3.81 -28.29 27.74
N ALA A 108 -3.65 -28.15 29.06
CA ALA A 108 -3.57 -26.85 29.73
C ALA A 108 -2.32 -26.07 29.31
N SER A 109 -1.15 -26.71 29.21
CA SER A 109 0.09 -26.06 28.78
C SER A 109 0.03 -25.61 27.29
N VAL A 110 -0.53 -26.44 26.41
CA VAL A 110 -0.75 -26.05 25.00
C VAL A 110 -1.77 -24.91 24.90
N ALA A 111 -2.87 -24.97 25.67
CA ALA A 111 -3.86 -23.89 25.70
C ALA A 111 -3.27 -22.57 26.22
N ILE A 112 -2.40 -22.62 27.24
CA ILE A 112 -1.68 -21.44 27.76
C ILE A 112 -0.69 -20.90 26.71
N LEU A 113 0.07 -21.78 26.01
CA LEU A 113 1.00 -21.35 24.97
C LEU A 113 0.26 -20.75 23.75
N VAL A 114 -0.81 -21.39 23.30
CA VAL A 114 -1.65 -20.87 22.21
C VAL A 114 -2.37 -19.58 22.65
N GLY A 115 -2.93 -19.57 23.86
CA GLY A 115 -3.55 -18.39 24.43
C GLY A 115 -2.56 -17.23 24.62
N SER A 116 -1.37 -17.48 25.14
CA SER A 116 -0.32 -16.48 25.28
C SER A 116 0.20 -16.00 23.92
N PHE A 117 0.34 -16.91 22.94
CA PHE A 117 0.69 -16.52 21.57
C PHE A 117 -0.38 -15.62 20.92
N PHE A 118 -1.66 -15.95 21.07
CA PHE A 118 -2.76 -15.09 20.59
C PHE A 118 -2.86 -13.77 21.38
N LEU A 119 -2.65 -13.81 22.69
CA LEU A 119 -2.62 -12.61 23.52
C LEU A 119 -1.44 -11.71 23.15
N LEU A 120 -0.24 -12.26 22.97
CA LEU A 120 0.95 -11.52 22.55
C LEU A 120 0.80 -10.96 21.14
N LYS A 121 0.23 -11.73 20.20
CA LYS A 121 -0.04 -11.27 18.85
C LYS A 121 -1.09 -10.15 18.82
N ASN A 122 -2.18 -10.29 19.60
CA ASN A 122 -3.17 -9.23 19.75
C ASN A 122 -2.65 -8.03 20.56
N TYR A 123 -1.76 -8.23 21.52
CA TYR A 123 -1.16 -7.16 22.28
C TYR A 123 -0.20 -6.31 21.45
N GLN A 124 0.53 -6.92 20.51
CA GLN A 124 1.35 -6.18 19.54
C GLN A 124 0.52 -5.45 18.47
N ALA A 125 -0.66 -5.98 18.11
CA ALA A 125 -1.56 -5.33 17.17
C ALA A 125 -2.32 -4.12 17.75
N VAL A 126 -2.38 -3.98 19.09
CA VAL A 126 -3.09 -2.89 19.77
C VAL A 126 -2.21 -1.64 19.96
N LEU A 127 -0.89 -1.69 19.67
CA LEU A 127 0.06 -0.69 20.15
C LEU A 127 0.56 0.33 19.12
N ALA A 128 0.20 0.22 17.85
CA ALA A 128 0.54 1.27 16.89
C ALA A 128 -0.74 1.87 16.30
N PRO A 129 -1.04 3.14 16.57
CA PRO A 129 -2.12 3.80 15.86
C PRO A 129 -1.83 3.79 14.36
N ASP A 130 -2.87 3.74 13.53
CA ASP A 130 -2.73 3.97 12.09
C ASP A 130 -2.03 5.31 11.84
N ILE A 131 -1.21 5.39 10.79
CA ILE A 131 -0.35 6.55 10.50
C ILE A 131 -1.17 7.85 10.37
N ALA A 132 -2.38 7.79 9.83
CA ALA A 132 -3.25 8.95 9.72
C ALA A 132 -3.79 9.40 11.11
N THR A 133 -4.14 8.44 11.97
CA THR A 133 -4.53 8.72 13.35
C THR A 133 -3.39 9.34 14.13
N PHE A 134 -2.17 8.79 14.00
CA PHE A 134 -0.96 9.35 14.60
C PHE A 134 -0.70 10.78 14.09
N ALA A 135 -0.89 11.03 12.78
CA ALA A 135 -0.72 12.34 12.19
C ALA A 135 -1.65 13.41 12.80
N VAL A 136 -2.90 13.04 13.07
CA VAL A 136 -3.89 13.93 13.69
C VAL A 136 -3.53 14.20 15.16
N GLN A 137 -3.18 13.17 15.93
CA GLN A 137 -2.87 13.28 17.35
C GLN A 137 -1.64 14.14 17.63
N THR A 138 -0.61 14.04 16.78
CA THR A 138 0.67 14.73 16.98
C THR A 138 0.77 16.11 16.30
N LYS A 139 -0.29 16.55 15.60
CA LYS A 139 -0.30 17.85 14.90
C LYS A 139 -0.23 19.04 15.85
N THR A 140 -0.87 18.95 17.01
CA THR A 140 -1.04 20.06 17.98
C THR A 140 0.25 20.39 18.74
N GLU A 141 1.25 19.51 18.70
CA GLU A 141 2.47 19.59 19.51
C GLU A 141 3.70 20.08 18.71
N LEU A 142 3.52 20.43 17.43
CA LEU A 142 4.66 20.87 16.63
C LEU A 142 5.12 22.26 17.04
N PRO A 143 6.38 22.42 17.49
CA PRO A 143 6.91 23.71 17.83
C PRO A 143 6.99 24.60 16.60
N ALA A 144 6.65 25.87 16.73
CA ALA A 144 6.97 26.88 15.74
C ALA A 144 8.50 27.04 15.71
N THR A 145 9.15 26.55 14.68
CA THR A 145 10.62 26.57 14.55
C THR A 145 11.02 27.07 13.17
N GLU A 146 12.19 27.70 13.11
CA GLU A 146 12.86 28.05 11.86
C GLU A 146 13.84 26.96 11.41
N GLU A 147 14.01 25.90 12.18
CA GLU A 147 14.90 24.80 11.89
C GLU A 147 14.12 23.57 11.43
N THR A 148 14.74 22.78 10.56
CA THR A 148 14.20 21.47 10.18
C THR A 148 14.28 20.54 11.38
N LEU A 149 13.15 19.90 11.74
CA LEU A 149 13.09 18.98 12.87
C LEU A 149 12.91 17.55 12.35
N LEU A 150 13.79 16.66 12.82
CA LEU A 150 13.65 15.23 12.70
C LEU A 150 13.26 14.68 14.10
N ILE A 151 12.00 14.29 14.25
CA ILE A 151 11.42 13.78 15.50
C ILE A 151 11.41 12.25 15.40
N LEU A 152 12.19 11.60 16.23
CA LEU A 152 12.42 10.14 16.22
C LEU A 152 11.73 9.44 17.39
N ALA A 153 11.44 10.17 18.47
CA ALA A 153 10.68 9.75 19.65
C ALA A 153 10.22 11.02 20.36
N GLU A 154 9.35 10.90 21.38
CA GLU A 154 8.84 12.07 22.12
C GLU A 154 9.97 12.93 22.72
N ASP A 155 11.05 12.30 23.15
CA ASP A 155 12.22 12.93 23.77
C ASP A 155 13.43 13.07 22.84
N LYS A 156 13.32 12.58 21.60
CA LYS A 156 14.45 12.55 20.65
C LYS A 156 14.16 13.40 19.41
N VAL A 157 14.42 14.67 19.52
CA VAL A 157 14.29 15.65 18.42
C VAL A 157 15.67 16.10 17.97
N VAL A 158 15.96 15.95 16.67
CA VAL A 158 17.18 16.43 16.03
C VAL A 158 16.85 17.69 15.24
N SER A 159 17.54 18.77 15.55
CA SER A 159 17.35 20.06 14.87
C SER A 159 18.45 20.25 13.83
N LEU A 160 18.06 20.45 12.55
CA LEU A 160 18.96 20.61 11.41
C LEU A 160 18.87 22.04 10.91
N LYS A 161 20.03 22.76 10.99
CA LYS A 161 20.10 24.21 10.75
C LYS A 161 20.21 24.59 9.28
N GLU A 162 20.70 23.69 8.46
CA GLU A 162 20.97 23.91 7.05
C GLU A 162 19.68 24.21 6.27
N LYS A 163 19.83 24.93 5.14
CA LYS A 163 18.72 25.21 4.23
C LYS A 163 18.25 23.96 3.48
N GLU A 164 19.21 23.09 3.18
CA GLU A 164 18.98 21.80 2.53
C GLU A 164 19.57 20.71 3.41
N THR A 165 18.77 19.72 3.76
CA THR A 165 19.18 18.60 4.61
C THR A 165 19.01 17.27 3.88
N THR A 166 19.90 16.34 4.16
CA THR A 166 19.80 14.97 3.62
C THR A 166 19.68 13.99 4.76
N ILE A 167 18.64 13.15 4.70
CA ILE A 167 18.38 12.12 5.69
C ILE A 167 18.31 10.78 4.95
N THR A 168 19.12 9.82 5.38
CA THR A 168 19.19 8.50 4.78
C THR A 168 18.97 7.43 5.83
N TYR A 169 18.03 6.54 5.57
CA TYR A 169 17.75 5.35 6.36
C TYR A 169 18.48 4.17 5.74
N ASP A 170 19.42 3.58 6.45
CA ASP A 170 19.99 2.29 6.10
C ASP A 170 19.45 1.17 7.03
N SER A 171 19.96 -0.04 6.92
CA SER A 171 19.51 -1.17 7.74
C SER A 171 19.85 -1.03 9.22
N VAL A 172 20.84 -0.23 9.60
CA VAL A 172 21.41 -0.17 10.96
C VAL A 172 21.22 1.19 11.63
N ALA A 173 21.30 2.28 10.85
CA ALA A 173 21.35 3.65 11.35
C ALA A 173 20.51 4.60 10.50
N ILE A 174 20.27 5.78 11.06
CA ILE A 174 19.75 6.93 10.35
C ILE A 174 20.90 7.93 10.24
N LYS A 175 21.19 8.35 9.01
CA LYS A 175 22.18 9.37 8.74
C LYS A 175 21.48 10.68 8.42
N ALA A 176 21.59 11.66 9.31
CA ALA A 176 21.05 13.00 9.13
C ALA A 176 22.20 13.97 8.91
N ASN A 177 22.41 14.43 7.66
CA ASN A 177 23.62 15.10 7.22
C ASN A 177 24.87 14.27 7.59
N GLU A 178 25.68 14.77 8.54
CA GLU A 178 26.89 14.09 9.02
C GLU A 178 26.67 13.29 10.32
N GLU A 179 25.51 13.41 10.95
CA GLU A 179 25.19 12.72 12.20
C GLU A 179 24.66 11.32 11.96
N ASN A 180 25.18 10.34 12.70
CA ASN A 180 24.69 8.97 12.70
C ASN A 180 23.83 8.71 13.96
N ILE A 181 22.60 8.31 13.77
CA ILE A 181 21.62 8.06 14.83
C ILE A 181 21.28 6.57 14.85
N SER A 182 21.46 5.94 16.02
CA SER A 182 21.11 4.52 16.18
C SER A 182 19.61 4.30 16.15
N LYS A 183 19.16 3.23 15.49
CA LYS A 183 17.73 2.84 15.42
C LYS A 183 17.22 2.13 16.69
N LYS A 184 18.06 1.86 17.68
CA LYS A 184 17.73 0.99 18.82
C LYS A 184 16.62 1.48 19.76
N GLU A 185 16.26 2.75 19.71
CA GLU A 185 15.29 3.37 20.64
C GLU A 185 14.39 4.37 19.90
N LEU A 186 13.80 3.95 18.79
CA LEU A 186 12.99 4.84 17.97
C LEU A 186 11.49 4.54 18.17
N ALA A 187 10.69 5.58 18.05
CA ALA A 187 9.23 5.44 17.98
C ALA A 187 8.81 4.63 16.74
N VAL A 188 7.58 4.13 16.75
CA VAL A 188 7.00 3.43 15.61
C VAL A 188 7.00 4.33 14.37
N TYR A 189 6.71 5.61 14.56
CA TYR A 189 6.71 6.63 13.50
C TYR A 189 7.70 7.73 13.80
N ASN A 190 8.43 8.13 12.77
CA ASN A 190 9.27 9.33 12.75
C ASN A 190 8.51 10.47 12.05
N GLN A 191 8.89 11.70 12.37
CA GLN A 191 8.33 12.87 11.71
C GLN A 191 9.47 13.76 11.22
N LEU A 192 9.34 14.24 9.99
CA LEU A 192 10.21 15.27 9.40
C LEU A 192 9.38 16.53 9.18
N VAL A 193 9.74 17.60 9.86
CA VAL A 193 9.06 18.89 9.78
C VAL A 193 9.98 19.91 9.15
N ILE A 194 9.57 20.40 7.98
CA ILE A 194 10.34 21.38 7.20
C ILE A 194 9.69 22.76 7.36
N PRO A 195 10.37 23.74 7.96
CA PRO A 195 9.84 25.10 8.06
C PRO A 195 9.86 25.81 6.69
N ARG A 196 9.27 26.99 6.62
CA ARG A 196 9.31 27.81 5.41
C ARG A 196 10.74 28.21 5.07
N GLY A 197 11.07 28.18 3.77
CA GLY A 197 12.38 28.57 3.26
C GLY A 197 13.46 27.47 3.36
N LYS A 198 13.13 26.27 3.82
CA LYS A 198 14.02 25.12 3.86
C LYS A 198 13.47 23.94 3.02
N ARG A 199 14.36 23.00 2.72
CA ARG A 199 14.04 21.77 1.98
C ARG A 199 14.82 20.59 2.55
N SER A 200 14.33 19.38 2.31
CA SER A 200 15.06 18.17 2.70
C SER A 200 14.95 17.10 1.63
N VAL A 201 15.92 16.23 1.61
CA VAL A 201 15.88 14.98 0.85
C VAL A 201 15.92 13.83 1.82
N LEU A 202 14.91 12.96 1.73
CA LEU A 202 14.77 11.77 2.56
C LEU A 202 14.91 10.54 1.69
N THR A 203 15.83 9.64 2.04
CA THR A 203 16.01 8.36 1.36
C THR A 203 15.68 7.24 2.31
N PHE A 204 14.73 6.39 1.93
CA PHE A 204 14.30 5.22 2.69
C PHE A 204 15.19 4.00 2.43
N SER A 205 15.12 3.04 3.32
CA SER A 205 15.91 1.79 3.24
C SER A 205 15.55 0.90 2.03
N ASP A 206 14.36 1.10 1.44
CA ASP A 206 13.94 0.43 0.20
C ASP A 206 14.51 1.08 -1.09
N GLY A 207 15.26 2.19 -0.93
CA GLY A 207 15.83 2.98 -2.02
C GLY A 207 14.89 4.07 -2.57
N SER A 208 13.66 4.18 -2.06
CA SER A 208 12.77 5.28 -2.42
C SER A 208 13.31 6.62 -1.92
N LYS A 209 13.20 7.66 -2.75
CA LYS A 209 13.75 8.99 -2.46
C LYS A 209 12.66 10.04 -2.53
N VAL A 210 12.60 10.89 -1.50
CA VAL A 210 11.58 11.92 -1.33
C VAL A 210 12.27 13.27 -1.21
N TRP A 211 11.95 14.20 -2.08
CA TRP A 211 12.24 15.63 -1.90
C TRP A 211 11.07 16.24 -1.16
N VAL A 212 11.36 16.94 -0.10
CA VAL A 212 10.35 17.52 0.80
C VAL A 212 10.45 19.04 0.72
N ASN A 213 9.37 19.69 0.30
CA ASN A 213 9.31 21.14 0.12
C ASN A 213 9.08 21.88 1.44
N ALA A 214 9.22 23.20 1.39
CA ALA A 214 9.02 24.11 2.52
C ALA A 214 7.59 24.01 3.11
N GLY A 215 7.48 24.14 4.43
CA GLY A 215 6.18 24.08 5.14
C GLY A 215 5.55 22.69 5.15
N THR A 216 6.33 21.64 4.91
CA THR A 216 5.85 20.24 4.80
C THR A 216 6.17 19.45 6.05
N ARG A 217 5.23 18.60 6.44
CA ARG A 217 5.40 17.56 7.45
C ARG A 217 5.22 16.20 6.80
N VAL A 218 6.21 15.32 6.99
CA VAL A 218 6.16 13.93 6.54
C VAL A 218 6.24 13.02 7.76
N ILE A 219 5.33 12.06 7.87
CA ILE A 219 5.34 11.01 8.90
C ILE A 219 5.57 9.68 8.18
N TYR A 220 6.43 8.86 8.73
CA TYR A 220 6.79 7.57 8.15
C TYR A 220 7.30 6.61 9.22
N PRO A 221 7.13 5.29 9.05
CA PRO A 221 7.63 4.31 10.00
C PRO A 221 9.16 4.24 9.96
N THR A 222 9.77 3.82 11.05
CA THR A 222 11.22 3.55 11.10
C THR A 222 11.61 2.45 10.13
N GLU A 223 10.73 1.47 9.94
CA GLU A 223 10.83 0.40 8.94
C GLU A 223 9.45 0.15 8.34
N PHE A 224 9.40 -0.03 7.01
CA PHE A 224 8.16 -0.36 6.33
C PHE A 224 7.67 -1.75 6.70
N GLU A 225 6.36 -1.95 6.68
CA GLU A 225 5.71 -3.24 6.88
C GLU A 225 6.09 -4.23 5.76
N LYS A 226 5.77 -5.51 5.98
CA LYS A 226 6.13 -6.57 5.03
C LYS A 226 5.26 -6.58 3.78
N ASP A 227 4.04 -6.05 3.86
CA ASP A 227 3.00 -6.08 2.83
C ASP A 227 2.72 -4.72 2.21
N LYS A 228 3.18 -3.63 2.84
CA LYS A 228 3.00 -2.26 2.32
C LYS A 228 4.12 -1.32 2.76
N ARG A 229 4.25 -0.22 2.02
CA ARG A 229 5.08 0.93 2.36
C ARG A 229 4.18 2.15 2.46
N GLU A 230 4.14 2.84 3.57
CA GLU A 230 3.18 3.90 3.82
C GLU A 230 3.83 5.12 4.47
N ILE A 231 3.51 6.30 3.96
CA ILE A 231 3.87 7.59 4.57
C ILE A 231 2.64 8.49 4.65
N TYR A 232 2.64 9.45 5.58
CA TYR A 232 1.65 10.51 5.63
C TYR A 232 2.30 11.85 5.33
N VAL A 233 1.60 12.70 4.55
CA VAL A 233 2.09 14.01 4.10
C VAL A 233 1.06 15.09 4.36
N ASP A 234 1.48 16.16 5.04
CA ASP A 234 0.83 17.47 5.07
C ASP A 234 1.82 18.47 4.45
N GLY A 235 1.62 18.83 3.19
CA GLY A 235 2.55 19.68 2.45
C GLY A 235 2.80 19.25 1.02
N GLU A 236 4.02 19.44 0.53
CA GLU A 236 4.41 19.09 -0.84
C GLU A 236 5.67 18.21 -0.87
N ILE A 237 5.58 17.13 -1.61
CA ILE A 237 6.70 16.22 -1.88
C ILE A 237 6.77 15.86 -3.37
N TYR A 238 7.99 15.66 -3.86
CA TYR A 238 8.27 14.88 -5.04
C TYR A 238 8.92 13.56 -4.62
N ILE A 239 8.45 12.44 -5.16
CA ILE A 239 8.92 11.14 -4.75
C ILE A 239 9.25 10.25 -5.95
N GLU A 240 10.41 9.58 -5.86
CA GLU A 240 10.81 8.49 -6.73
C GLU A 240 10.74 7.19 -5.93
N VAL A 241 9.67 6.44 -6.13
CA VAL A 241 9.43 5.18 -5.43
C VAL A 241 10.19 4.06 -6.11
N ALA A 242 10.98 3.32 -5.34
CA ALA A 242 11.62 2.09 -5.80
C ALA A 242 10.55 1.06 -6.19
N ARG A 243 10.73 0.40 -7.36
CA ARG A 243 9.75 -0.56 -7.86
C ARG A 243 9.71 -1.80 -6.97
N ASP A 244 8.54 -2.10 -6.47
CA ASP A 244 8.24 -3.28 -5.68
C ASP A 244 6.73 -3.59 -5.83
N GLU A 245 6.41 -4.66 -6.56
CA GLU A 245 5.04 -5.04 -6.89
C GLU A 245 4.37 -5.79 -5.75
N GLU A 246 5.16 -6.44 -4.88
CA GLU A 246 4.66 -7.18 -3.73
C GLU A 246 4.28 -6.26 -2.56
N ARG A 247 4.92 -5.08 -2.48
CA ARG A 247 4.68 -4.10 -1.42
C ARG A 247 4.31 -2.74 -2.00
N PRO A 248 3.05 -2.48 -2.27
CA PRO A 248 2.58 -1.17 -2.73
C PRO A 248 3.05 -0.04 -1.82
N PHE A 249 3.30 1.12 -2.42
CA PHE A 249 3.65 2.33 -1.69
C PHE A 249 2.43 3.25 -1.61
N TYR A 250 2.11 3.71 -0.41
CA TYR A 250 0.99 4.60 -0.13
C TYR A 250 1.49 5.95 0.36
N VAL A 251 1.00 7.03 -0.26
CA VAL A 251 1.11 8.38 0.28
C VAL A 251 -0.27 8.78 0.78
N ARG A 252 -0.42 8.82 2.10
CA ARG A 252 -1.63 9.28 2.76
C ARG A 252 -1.58 10.78 2.97
N THR A 253 -2.69 11.44 2.78
CA THR A 253 -2.92 12.83 3.20
C THR A 253 -4.22 12.88 3.98
N LYS A 254 -4.63 14.05 4.41
CA LYS A 254 -5.92 14.23 5.07
C LYS A 254 -7.11 13.79 4.21
N ASP A 255 -7.06 14.09 2.90
CA ASP A 255 -8.22 13.99 2.01
C ASP A 255 -7.98 13.04 0.83
N MET A 256 -6.75 12.54 0.64
CA MET A 256 -6.38 11.66 -0.47
C MET A 256 -5.53 10.48 -0.02
N ASN A 257 -5.67 9.39 -0.74
CA ASN A 257 -4.80 8.23 -0.67
C ASN A 257 -4.21 7.97 -2.07
N VAL A 258 -2.89 7.96 -2.18
CA VAL A 258 -2.16 7.75 -3.43
C VAL A 258 -1.43 6.43 -3.36
N ARG A 259 -1.73 5.50 -4.27
CA ARG A 259 -1.12 4.18 -4.34
C ARG A 259 -0.27 4.03 -5.60
N VAL A 260 0.95 3.48 -5.43
CA VAL A 260 1.89 3.21 -6.54
C VAL A 260 2.71 1.95 -6.29
N LEU A 261 3.33 1.40 -7.34
CA LEU A 261 4.24 0.23 -7.24
C LEU A 261 5.70 0.59 -7.53
N GLY A 262 5.95 1.70 -8.25
CA GLY A 262 7.29 2.13 -8.66
C GLY A 262 7.17 3.28 -9.65
N THR A 263 7.09 4.50 -9.14
CA THR A 263 6.54 5.65 -9.84
C THR A 263 7.27 6.92 -9.40
N LYS A 264 7.38 7.90 -10.30
CA LYS A 264 7.87 9.24 -10.00
C LYS A 264 6.72 10.22 -10.11
N PHE A 265 6.41 10.93 -9.02
CA PHE A 265 5.26 11.84 -8.97
C PHE A 265 5.41 12.91 -7.90
N ASN A 266 4.67 14.00 -8.05
CA ASN A 266 4.54 15.06 -7.05
C ASN A 266 3.19 14.97 -6.35
N VAL A 267 3.15 15.24 -5.07
CA VAL A 267 1.92 15.39 -4.27
C VAL A 267 1.95 16.74 -3.60
N THR A 268 0.90 17.54 -3.79
CA THR A 268 0.68 18.81 -3.08
C THR A 268 -0.60 18.69 -2.29
N ALA A 269 -0.50 18.73 -0.95
CA ALA A 269 -1.64 18.52 -0.04
C ALA A 269 -1.43 19.25 1.31
N TYR A 270 -1.17 20.57 1.26
CA TYR A 270 -1.12 21.38 2.47
C TYR A 270 -2.50 21.46 3.13
N GLU A 271 -2.63 21.03 4.37
CA GLU A 271 -3.92 21.06 5.06
C GLU A 271 -4.50 22.48 5.21
N SER A 272 -3.64 23.51 5.24
CA SER A 272 -4.01 24.92 5.28
C SER A 272 -4.56 25.46 3.96
N GLU A 273 -4.43 24.74 2.85
CA GLU A 273 -4.84 25.17 1.52
C GLU A 273 -6.02 24.36 1.01
N PRO A 274 -6.91 24.94 0.18
CA PRO A 274 -8.05 24.21 -0.37
C PRO A 274 -7.68 23.34 -1.57
N ILE A 275 -6.43 23.41 -2.04
CA ILE A 275 -5.96 22.76 -3.28
C ILE A 275 -5.21 21.49 -2.91
N ARG A 276 -5.56 20.39 -3.56
CA ARG A 276 -4.84 19.11 -3.51
C ARG A 276 -4.50 18.70 -4.93
N SER A 277 -3.29 18.21 -5.16
CA SER A 277 -2.93 17.72 -6.49
C SER A 277 -1.92 16.57 -6.44
N VAL A 278 -1.99 15.74 -7.48
CA VAL A 278 -1.00 14.69 -7.75
C VAL A 278 -0.59 14.82 -9.22
N VAL A 279 0.69 14.99 -9.48
CA VAL A 279 1.25 15.12 -10.83
C VAL A 279 2.11 13.91 -11.13
N LEU A 280 1.79 13.17 -12.18
CA LEU A 280 2.53 11.97 -12.56
C LEU A 280 3.63 12.29 -13.58
N ALA A 281 4.89 12.02 -13.19
CA ALA A 281 6.03 12.16 -14.08
C ALA A 281 6.32 10.85 -14.84
N GLN A 282 6.36 9.70 -14.13
CA GLN A 282 6.68 8.41 -14.74
C GLN A 282 5.98 7.28 -14.00
N GLY A 283 5.47 6.28 -14.73
CA GLY A 283 4.82 5.10 -14.18
C GLY A 283 3.30 5.20 -14.20
N CYS A 284 2.65 4.74 -13.13
CA CYS A 284 1.21 4.76 -12.94
C CYS A 284 0.87 5.14 -11.49
N VAL A 285 -0.12 6.00 -11.31
CA VAL A 285 -0.61 6.43 -9.98
C VAL A 285 -2.09 6.15 -9.89
N GLN A 286 -2.51 5.53 -8.81
CA GLN A 286 -3.90 5.46 -8.40
C GLN A 286 -4.15 6.48 -7.28
N VAL A 287 -5.15 7.34 -7.46
CA VAL A 287 -5.60 8.32 -6.48
C VAL A 287 -7.00 7.95 -6.01
N GLU A 288 -7.20 7.96 -4.71
CA GLU A 288 -8.48 7.73 -4.05
C GLU A 288 -8.82 8.92 -3.14
N THR A 289 -10.07 9.35 -3.19
CA THR A 289 -10.62 10.39 -2.32
C THR A 289 -11.99 9.94 -1.83
N THR A 290 -12.63 10.74 -0.99
CA THR A 290 -14.01 10.49 -0.57
C THR A 290 -15.04 10.59 -1.71
N GLN A 291 -14.71 11.28 -2.81
CA GLN A 291 -15.61 11.49 -3.96
C GLN A 291 -15.27 10.56 -5.13
N THR A 292 -13.97 10.33 -5.35
CA THR A 292 -13.47 9.45 -6.40
C THR A 292 -12.84 8.22 -5.77
N PRO A 293 -13.52 7.07 -5.78
CA PRO A 293 -12.97 5.82 -5.22
C PRO A 293 -11.70 5.37 -5.93
N LYS A 294 -11.56 5.67 -7.22
CA LYS A 294 -10.38 5.27 -7.99
C LYS A 294 -10.21 6.16 -9.22
N ALA A 295 -9.15 6.97 -9.24
CA ALA A 295 -8.65 7.66 -10.42
C ALA A 295 -7.26 7.15 -10.78
N ILE A 296 -7.03 6.82 -12.05
CA ILE A 296 -5.73 6.36 -12.54
C ILE A 296 -5.14 7.44 -13.42
N LEU A 297 -3.88 7.81 -13.16
CA LEU A 297 -3.14 8.80 -13.93
C LEU A 297 -2.14 8.12 -14.85
N ALA A 298 -2.07 8.62 -16.08
CA ALA A 298 -0.98 8.37 -17.03
C ALA A 298 0.10 9.49 -16.92
N PRO A 299 1.33 9.26 -17.40
CA PRO A 299 2.37 10.28 -17.41
C PRO A 299 1.91 11.60 -18.02
N ASN A 300 2.38 12.71 -17.47
CA ASN A 300 1.99 14.08 -17.80
C ASN A 300 0.54 14.46 -17.45
N GLN A 301 -0.13 13.65 -16.62
CA GLN A 301 -1.42 14.00 -16.07
C GLN A 301 -1.30 14.52 -14.63
N MET A 302 -2.19 15.43 -14.29
CA MET A 302 -2.42 15.95 -12.95
C MET A 302 -3.85 15.63 -12.53
N PHE A 303 -4.01 14.96 -11.41
CA PHE A 303 -5.24 14.98 -10.64
C PHE A 303 -5.23 16.24 -9.76
N SER A 304 -6.33 16.96 -9.72
CA SER A 304 -6.51 18.11 -8.83
C SER A 304 -7.87 18.07 -8.16
N SER A 305 -7.91 18.44 -6.88
CA SER A 305 -9.14 18.68 -6.12
C SER A 305 -9.08 20.07 -5.52
N VAL A 306 -10.06 20.91 -5.86
CA VAL A 306 -10.21 22.29 -5.36
C VAL A 306 -11.59 22.43 -4.75
N GLU A 307 -11.68 22.66 -3.46
CA GLU A 307 -12.96 22.74 -2.74
C GLU A 307 -13.89 21.54 -3.04
N GLY A 308 -13.31 20.34 -3.15
CA GLY A 308 -14.02 19.12 -3.48
C GLY A 308 -14.38 18.92 -4.96
N LYS A 309 -14.03 19.86 -5.86
CA LYS A 309 -14.19 19.66 -7.30
C LYS A 309 -12.94 18.99 -7.86
N GLU A 310 -13.10 17.79 -8.37
CA GLU A 310 -12.01 16.95 -8.86
C GLU A 310 -11.92 17.01 -10.39
N ASN A 311 -10.69 17.02 -10.91
CA ASN A 311 -10.40 17.07 -12.34
C ASN A 311 -9.09 16.37 -12.66
N ILE A 312 -9.00 15.77 -13.85
CA ILE A 312 -7.76 15.26 -14.44
C ILE A 312 -7.43 16.08 -15.68
N SER A 313 -6.21 16.62 -15.76
CA SER A 313 -5.75 17.43 -16.87
C SER A 313 -4.32 17.07 -17.28
N GLN A 314 -3.95 17.39 -18.53
CA GLN A 314 -2.55 17.34 -18.99
C GLN A 314 -1.79 18.55 -18.47
N VAL A 315 -0.55 18.33 -18.05
CA VAL A 315 0.33 19.38 -17.50
C VAL A 315 1.76 19.23 -18.01
N ASP A 316 2.51 20.32 -17.93
CA ASP A 316 3.97 20.29 -18.07
C ASP A 316 4.58 19.90 -16.72
N VAL A 317 5.02 18.65 -16.65
CA VAL A 317 5.59 18.07 -15.42
C VAL A 317 6.86 18.79 -15.00
N GLU A 318 7.75 19.15 -15.94
CA GLU A 318 9.03 19.82 -15.63
C GLU A 318 8.79 21.17 -14.94
N GLN A 319 7.78 21.90 -15.40
CA GLN A 319 7.37 23.13 -14.76
C GLN A 319 6.83 22.89 -13.35
N MET A 320 6.00 21.88 -13.16
CA MET A 320 5.35 21.57 -11.87
C MET A 320 6.33 21.09 -10.81
N ILE A 321 7.39 20.38 -11.21
CA ILE A 321 8.41 19.85 -10.29
C ILE A 321 9.71 20.69 -10.28
N SER A 322 9.74 21.85 -10.93
CA SER A 322 10.94 22.71 -11.04
C SER A 322 11.55 23.09 -9.69
N TRP A 323 10.74 23.16 -8.64
CA TRP A 323 11.17 23.42 -7.27
C TRP A 323 12.17 22.37 -6.73
N VAL A 324 12.12 21.13 -7.22
CA VAL A 324 13.06 20.04 -6.86
C VAL A 324 14.50 20.45 -7.21
N ASN A 325 14.66 21.18 -8.33
CA ASN A 325 15.95 21.71 -8.79
C ASN A 325 16.25 23.13 -8.27
N GLY A 326 15.45 23.65 -7.32
CA GLY A 326 15.62 24.98 -6.77
C GLY A 326 15.11 26.12 -7.66
N LEU A 327 14.41 25.78 -8.73
CA LEU A 327 13.83 26.76 -9.65
C LEU A 327 12.37 27.02 -9.22
N TYR A 328 12.09 28.20 -8.72
CA TYR A 328 10.71 28.62 -8.39
C TYR A 328 10.12 29.38 -9.57
N SER A 329 9.29 28.69 -10.37
CA SER A 329 8.49 29.38 -11.38
C SER A 329 7.28 30.00 -10.68
N GLY A 330 7.29 31.33 -10.54
CA GLY A 330 6.28 32.08 -9.79
C GLY A 330 4.90 32.19 -10.42
N ILE A 331 4.40 31.16 -11.09
CA ILE A 331 3.05 31.17 -11.71
C ILE A 331 2.38 29.83 -11.53
N TYR A 332 1.62 29.67 -10.44
CA TYR A 332 0.60 28.64 -10.37
C TYR A 332 -0.70 29.19 -10.96
N THR A 333 -1.00 28.88 -12.21
CA THR A 333 -2.32 29.08 -12.78
C THR A 333 -3.13 27.79 -12.60
N VAL A 334 -3.68 27.59 -11.42
CA VAL A 334 -4.67 26.54 -11.21
C VAL A 334 -6.05 27.16 -11.42
N VAL A 335 -6.73 26.75 -12.50
CA VAL A 335 -8.14 27.03 -12.79
C VAL A 335 -8.54 28.50 -12.58
N GLY A 336 -8.09 29.39 -13.48
CA GLY A 336 -8.73 30.69 -13.70
C GLY A 336 -8.54 31.79 -12.65
N ARG A 337 -7.68 31.62 -11.64
CA ARG A 337 -7.31 32.72 -10.72
C ARG A 337 -5.79 32.83 -10.54
N ARG A 338 -5.26 34.00 -10.93
CA ARG A 338 -3.93 34.44 -10.50
C ARG A 338 -3.97 34.63 -8.98
N LEU A 339 -3.12 33.90 -8.24
CA LEU A 339 -2.82 34.29 -6.87
C LEU A 339 -1.88 35.49 -6.90
N PRO A 340 -2.12 36.55 -6.09
CA PRO A 340 -1.22 37.67 -6.01
C PRO A 340 0.12 37.21 -5.45
N GLY A 341 1.22 37.60 -6.12
CA GLY A 341 2.57 37.23 -5.83
C GLY A 341 2.93 37.49 -4.37
N SER A 342 3.50 36.50 -3.73
CA SER A 342 4.32 36.69 -2.53
C SER A 342 5.76 36.91 -2.98
N ILE A 343 6.24 38.11 -2.73
CA ILE A 343 7.66 38.53 -2.77
C ILE A 343 8.44 37.74 -1.70
#